data_92b7580900dd6f93d8cd78892c4d8dc2
#
_entry.id   92b7580900dd6f93d8cd78892c4d8dc2
#
_cell.length_a   1.000
_cell.length_b   1.000
_cell.length_c   1.000
_cell.angle_alpha   90.00
_cell.angle_beta   90.00
_cell.angle_gamma   90.00
#
_symmetry.space_group_name_H-M   'P 1'
#
loop_
_entity.id
_entity.type
_entity.pdbx_description
1 polymer ?
#
loop_
_entity_poly.entity_id
_entity_poly.type
_entity_poly.pdbx_seq_one_letter_code
_entity_poly.pdbx_strand_id
1 'polypeptide(L)'
;MDLILYLEAHQPRRLRGIPPLKLGEADDLLDVELDRSLFEKVAERCYRPLLKLVEASENGLKLALKVSGTLLEQMEAWGSDLLESLKSLVSAGRVELVAGPYYHSIASLIAPEELVEQTRMHVDLIDELMGVRPKVFSNPFLIYDDRVGQLVSEELGMSVVIAEGSPRVLGWRAPSYVYKSPASETRLLLRDYRLSDEVSFGLGRGYVRADSYATRVSRIEGQVVVVGLPAETFGEFIPAEAGAFEFLKWLPRELSKYPWVRFSTPSEAASKYEPVDELAVSQPVSWLEGKDLSALTGSPLQVAALEILRELRVKALSSGLARAWRLLSQADLLYSMRASMGVFLKFERAACSLRSSIAARSLTSKA
;
A
#
# COMPACT_ATOMS: atom_id res chain seq x y z
N MET A 1 3.82 18.71 17.29
CA MET A 1 3.69 17.32 16.84
C MET A 1 3.15 17.31 15.42
N ASP A 2 3.66 16.45 14.58
CA ASP A 2 3.20 16.32 13.20
C ASP A 2 2.22 15.14 13.07
N LEU A 3 1.10 15.34 12.34
CA LEU A 3 0.13 14.31 12.02
C LEU A 3 0.25 13.94 10.56
N ILE A 4 0.56 12.70 10.29
CA ILE A 4 0.64 12.13 8.95
C ILE A 4 -0.63 11.30 8.71
N LEU A 5 -1.41 11.69 7.71
CA LEU A 5 -2.49 10.86 7.21
C LEU A 5 -1.96 10.06 6.02
N TYR A 6 -1.62 8.79 6.26
CA TYR A 6 -1.16 7.85 5.24
C TYR A 6 -2.34 7.05 4.69
N LEU A 7 -2.52 7.13 3.38
CA LEU A 7 -3.54 6.35 2.68
C LEU A 7 -2.89 5.44 1.64
N GLU A 8 -3.31 4.18 1.63
CA GLU A 8 -2.91 3.21 0.62
C GLU A 8 -4.08 3.00 -0.35
N ALA A 9 -3.93 3.49 -1.58
CA ALA A 9 -4.88 3.32 -2.67
C ALA A 9 -4.42 2.17 -3.57
N HIS A 10 -5.26 1.13 -3.69
CA HIS A 10 -4.93 -0.05 -4.48
C HIS A 10 -6.17 -0.64 -5.14
N GLN A 11 -6.06 -0.90 -6.45
CA GLN A 11 -6.99 -1.75 -7.18
C GLN A 11 -6.19 -2.92 -7.78
N PRO A 12 -6.42 -4.17 -7.29
CA PRO A 12 -5.76 -5.33 -7.85
C PRO A 12 -6.23 -5.58 -9.29
N ARG A 13 -5.36 -6.20 -10.10
CA ARG A 13 -5.76 -6.75 -11.39
C ARG A 13 -6.39 -8.14 -11.14
N ARG A 14 -7.60 -8.32 -11.60
CA ARG A 14 -8.40 -9.51 -11.29
C ARG A 14 -8.17 -10.61 -12.30
N LEU A 15 -7.94 -11.81 -11.78
CA LEU A 15 -7.77 -12.99 -12.62
C LEU A 15 -9.11 -13.43 -13.21
N ARG A 16 -9.12 -13.74 -14.51
CA ARG A 16 -10.28 -14.35 -15.16
C ARG A 16 -10.53 -15.78 -14.64
N GLY A 17 -11.78 -16.24 -14.74
CA GLY A 17 -12.15 -17.57 -14.26
C GLY A 17 -11.47 -18.71 -14.98
N ILE A 18 -11.28 -18.59 -16.31
CA ILE A 18 -10.64 -19.57 -17.19
C ILE A 18 -9.69 -18.83 -18.12
N PRO A 19 -8.39 -18.76 -17.79
CA PRO A 19 -7.39 -18.21 -18.68
C PRO A 19 -7.07 -19.20 -19.82
N PRO A 20 -6.50 -18.72 -20.96
CA PRO A 20 -6.05 -19.59 -22.03
C PRO A 20 -4.94 -20.52 -21.53
N LEU A 21 -4.85 -21.73 -22.07
CA LEU A 21 -3.83 -22.71 -21.68
C LEU A 21 -2.39 -22.19 -21.95
N LYS A 22 -2.21 -21.46 -23.04
CA LYS A 22 -0.97 -20.76 -23.37
C LYS A 22 -1.23 -19.27 -23.45
N LEU A 23 -0.43 -18.50 -22.77
CA LEU A 23 -0.51 -17.05 -22.76
C LEU A 23 0.18 -16.50 -24.01
N GLY A 24 -0.49 -15.69 -24.79
CA GLY A 24 0.11 -14.81 -25.78
C GLY A 24 0.82 -13.67 -25.07
N GLU A 25 0.07 -13.01 -24.16
CA GLU A 25 0.53 -11.93 -23.31
C GLU A 25 0.18 -12.18 -21.82
N ALA A 26 0.81 -11.44 -20.93
CA ALA A 26 0.53 -11.58 -19.49
C ALA A 26 -0.91 -11.21 -19.14
N ASP A 27 -1.47 -10.24 -19.83
CA ASP A 27 -2.81 -9.71 -19.60
C ASP A 27 -3.93 -10.68 -20.04
N ASP A 28 -3.60 -11.76 -20.74
CA ASP A 28 -4.51 -12.90 -20.99
C ASP A 28 -5.02 -13.55 -19.68
N LEU A 29 -4.30 -13.34 -18.58
CA LEU A 29 -4.72 -13.77 -17.25
C LEU A 29 -5.86 -12.93 -16.66
N LEU A 30 -6.13 -11.73 -17.20
CA LEU A 30 -6.93 -10.71 -16.55
C LEU A 30 -8.37 -10.68 -17.04
N ASP A 31 -9.27 -10.32 -16.15
CA ASP A 31 -10.66 -9.95 -16.41
C ASP A 31 -10.74 -8.42 -16.51
N VAL A 32 -10.38 -7.90 -17.69
CA VAL A 32 -10.25 -6.45 -17.92
C VAL A 32 -11.59 -5.72 -17.79
N GLU A 33 -12.70 -6.36 -18.18
CA GLU A 33 -14.04 -5.77 -18.05
C GLU A 33 -14.43 -5.61 -16.58
N LEU A 34 -14.15 -6.61 -15.76
CA LEU A 34 -14.38 -6.56 -14.32
C LEU A 34 -13.46 -5.52 -13.66
N ASP A 35 -12.18 -5.45 -14.07
CA ASP A 35 -11.24 -4.43 -13.58
C ASP A 35 -11.78 -3.03 -13.84
N ARG A 36 -12.21 -2.76 -15.08
CA ARG A 36 -12.75 -1.47 -15.48
C ARG A 36 -14.01 -1.10 -14.69
N SER A 37 -14.96 -2.01 -14.61
CA SER A 37 -16.22 -1.79 -13.90
C SER A 37 -16.00 -1.46 -12.42
N LEU A 38 -15.09 -2.19 -11.75
CA LEU A 38 -14.77 -1.95 -10.35
C LEU A 38 -13.94 -0.68 -10.16
N PHE A 39 -13.00 -0.38 -11.06
CA PHE A 39 -12.26 0.87 -11.05
C PHE A 39 -13.21 2.08 -11.15
N GLU A 40 -14.11 2.10 -12.13
CA GLU A 40 -15.08 3.19 -12.33
C GLU A 40 -15.94 3.41 -11.08
N LYS A 41 -16.44 2.31 -10.49
CA LYS A 41 -17.21 2.35 -9.24
C LYS A 41 -16.43 2.97 -8.09
N VAL A 42 -15.19 2.50 -7.85
CA VAL A 42 -14.38 2.97 -6.72
C VAL A 42 -13.85 4.39 -6.97
N ALA A 43 -13.50 4.71 -8.21
CA ALA A 43 -13.11 6.07 -8.59
C ALA A 43 -14.20 7.09 -8.25
N GLU A 44 -15.46 6.75 -8.55
CA GLU A 44 -16.62 7.63 -8.29
C GLU A 44 -16.93 7.77 -6.80
N ARG A 45 -16.84 6.66 -6.06
CA ARG A 45 -17.22 6.64 -4.64
C ARG A 45 -16.13 7.11 -3.70
N CYS A 46 -14.86 6.89 -4.07
CA CYS A 46 -13.70 7.10 -3.20
C CYS A 46 -12.72 8.13 -3.78
N TYR A 47 -12.05 7.83 -4.89
CA TYR A 47 -10.86 8.58 -5.29
C TYR A 47 -11.19 10.02 -5.72
N ARG A 48 -12.22 10.24 -6.56
CA ARG A 48 -12.64 11.60 -6.96
C ARG A 48 -13.08 12.46 -5.79
N PRO A 49 -13.98 12.00 -4.89
CA PRO A 49 -14.36 12.76 -3.72
C PRO A 49 -13.18 13.05 -2.78
N LEU A 50 -12.27 12.07 -2.60
CA LEU A 50 -11.10 12.23 -1.74
C LEU A 50 -10.17 13.34 -2.26
N LEU A 51 -9.77 13.29 -3.53
CA LEU A 51 -8.86 14.28 -4.11
C LEU A 51 -9.50 15.68 -4.12
N LYS A 52 -10.78 15.80 -4.49
CA LYS A 52 -11.53 17.06 -4.41
C LYS A 52 -11.58 17.64 -2.98
N LEU A 53 -11.73 16.78 -1.97
CA LEU A 53 -11.72 17.22 -0.58
C LEU A 53 -10.35 17.76 -0.17
N VAL A 54 -9.26 17.09 -0.57
CA VAL A 54 -7.90 17.57 -0.30
C VAL A 54 -7.66 18.90 -0.99
N GLU A 55 -8.08 19.05 -2.25
CA GLU A 55 -7.96 20.29 -3.03
C GLU A 55 -8.70 21.45 -2.36
N ALA A 56 -9.95 21.21 -1.92
CA ALA A 56 -10.80 22.21 -1.31
C ALA A 56 -10.43 22.56 0.15
N SER A 57 -9.52 21.80 0.78
CA SER A 57 -9.19 22.02 2.20
C SER A 57 -8.34 23.28 2.39
N GLU A 58 -8.86 24.26 3.09
CA GLU A 58 -8.17 25.51 3.44
C GLU A 58 -7.25 25.39 4.66
N ASN A 59 -7.43 24.37 5.50
CA ASN A 59 -6.74 24.20 6.79
C ASN A 59 -5.51 23.27 6.71
N GLY A 60 -4.79 23.28 5.59
CA GLY A 60 -3.49 22.64 5.47
C GLY A 60 -3.50 21.11 5.51
N LEU A 61 -4.62 20.46 5.14
CA LEU A 61 -4.66 19.01 5.01
C LEU A 61 -3.61 18.55 4.00
N LYS A 62 -2.73 17.64 4.45
CA LYS A 62 -1.75 16.94 3.62
C LYS A 62 -1.97 15.44 3.71
N LEU A 63 -1.67 14.73 2.64
CA LEU A 63 -1.69 13.27 2.59
C LEU A 63 -0.33 12.71 2.25
N ALA A 64 0.00 11.59 2.87
CA ALA A 64 0.96 10.64 2.33
C ALA A 64 0.15 9.59 1.56
N LEU A 65 0.30 9.50 0.25
CA LEU A 65 -0.54 8.65 -0.57
C LEU A 65 0.30 7.63 -1.35
N LYS A 66 0.07 6.36 -1.09
CA LYS A 66 0.57 5.28 -1.93
C LYS A 66 -0.51 4.91 -2.93
N VAL A 67 -0.21 5.08 -4.21
CA VAL A 67 -1.06 4.60 -5.31
C VAL A 67 -0.31 3.48 -5.98
N SER A 68 -0.81 2.24 -5.93
CA SER A 68 -0.09 1.10 -6.53
C SER A 68 0.11 1.27 -8.05
N GLY A 69 1.15 0.67 -8.62
CA GLY A 69 1.41 0.72 -10.06
C GLY A 69 0.24 0.17 -10.88
N THR A 70 -0.41 -0.90 -10.40
CA THR A 70 -1.61 -1.45 -11.05
C THR A 70 -2.81 -0.49 -11.02
N LEU A 71 -2.94 0.34 -10.00
CA LEU A 71 -3.97 1.38 -9.96
C LEU A 71 -3.59 2.57 -10.87
N LEU A 72 -2.32 2.96 -10.92
CA LEU A 72 -1.85 3.99 -11.86
C LEU A 72 -2.10 3.57 -13.31
N GLU A 73 -1.81 2.30 -13.70
CA GLU A 73 -2.16 1.76 -15.03
C GLU A 73 -3.67 1.90 -15.32
N GLN A 74 -4.52 1.63 -14.33
CA GLN A 74 -5.98 1.75 -14.47
C GLN A 74 -6.42 3.21 -14.58
N MET A 75 -5.77 4.12 -13.85
CA MET A 75 -6.01 5.56 -13.99
C MET A 75 -5.60 6.09 -15.36
N GLU A 76 -4.47 5.63 -15.91
CA GLU A 76 -4.08 5.98 -17.28
C GLU A 76 -5.12 5.51 -18.31
N ALA A 77 -5.60 4.29 -18.16
CA ALA A 77 -6.54 3.70 -19.10
C ALA A 77 -7.97 4.28 -19.00
N TRP A 78 -8.43 4.63 -17.80
CA TRP A 78 -9.86 4.89 -17.55
C TRP A 78 -10.16 6.08 -16.64
N GLY A 79 -9.16 6.79 -16.14
CA GLY A 79 -9.31 7.84 -15.13
C GLY A 79 -8.28 8.97 -15.22
N SER A 80 -8.06 9.51 -16.43
CA SER A 80 -7.08 10.58 -16.66
C SER A 80 -7.33 11.82 -15.80
N ASP A 81 -8.58 12.12 -15.48
CA ASP A 81 -8.99 13.20 -14.57
C ASP A 81 -8.41 13.02 -13.15
N LEU A 82 -8.31 11.77 -12.69
CA LEU A 82 -7.69 11.45 -11.39
C LEU A 82 -6.17 11.68 -11.41
N LEU A 83 -5.51 11.34 -12.52
CA LEU A 83 -4.07 11.61 -12.68
C LEU A 83 -3.77 13.10 -12.69
N GLU A 84 -4.58 13.89 -13.41
CA GLU A 84 -4.44 15.35 -13.45
C GLU A 84 -4.64 15.98 -12.07
N SER A 85 -5.70 15.58 -11.35
CA SER A 85 -5.96 16.04 -9.97
C SER A 85 -4.84 15.65 -9.03
N LEU A 86 -4.36 14.40 -9.10
CA LEU A 86 -3.26 13.90 -8.27
C LEU A 86 -1.97 14.69 -8.55
N LYS A 87 -1.63 14.90 -9.82
CA LYS A 87 -0.45 15.67 -10.25
C LYS A 87 -0.49 17.11 -9.73
N SER A 88 -1.66 17.74 -9.77
CA SER A 88 -1.87 19.08 -9.23
C SER A 88 -1.60 19.12 -7.73
N LEU A 89 -2.15 18.16 -6.97
CA LEU A 89 -1.98 18.09 -5.52
C LEU A 89 -0.53 17.77 -5.10
N VAL A 90 0.15 16.93 -5.85
CA VAL A 90 1.59 16.64 -5.66
C VAL A 90 2.42 17.90 -5.89
N SER A 91 2.18 18.60 -7.00
CA SER A 91 2.87 19.85 -7.35
C SER A 91 2.62 20.96 -6.31
N ALA A 92 1.43 21.00 -5.72
CA ALA A 92 1.06 21.93 -4.65
C ALA A 92 1.62 21.54 -3.27
N GLY A 93 2.35 20.41 -3.13
CA GLY A 93 2.87 19.91 -1.87
C GLY A 93 1.78 19.46 -0.88
N ARG A 94 0.57 19.17 -1.39
CA ARG A 94 -0.57 18.68 -0.58
C ARG A 94 -0.57 17.16 -0.47
N VAL A 95 0.05 16.48 -1.42
CA VAL A 95 0.21 15.02 -1.45
C VAL A 95 1.68 14.69 -1.62
N GLU A 96 2.23 13.87 -0.74
CA GLU A 96 3.51 13.19 -0.93
C GLU A 96 3.23 11.74 -1.38
N LEU A 97 3.79 11.35 -2.53
CA LEU A 97 3.66 9.99 -3.02
C LEU A 97 4.63 9.05 -2.31
N VAL A 98 4.13 7.88 -1.96
CA VAL A 98 4.86 6.82 -1.26
C VAL A 98 5.10 5.66 -2.22
N ALA A 99 6.36 5.25 -2.37
CA ALA A 99 6.74 4.11 -3.19
C ALA A 99 6.46 2.77 -2.50
N GLY A 100 6.41 1.72 -3.31
CA GLY A 100 6.31 0.33 -2.86
C GLY A 100 6.31 -0.61 -4.06
N PRO A 101 6.10 -1.92 -3.88
CA PRO A 101 6.03 -2.86 -5.00
C PRO A 101 4.91 -2.49 -5.98
N TYR A 102 5.26 -2.39 -7.26
CA TYR A 102 4.38 -2.00 -8.37
C TYR A 102 3.03 -2.75 -8.38
N TYR A 103 3.10 -4.08 -8.24
CA TYR A 103 1.92 -4.96 -8.27
C TYR A 103 1.25 -5.13 -6.91
N HIS A 104 1.59 -4.31 -5.90
CA HIS A 104 1.13 -4.53 -4.53
C HIS A 104 1.40 -5.97 -4.07
N SER A 105 2.61 -6.46 -4.36
CA SER A 105 2.95 -7.87 -4.26
C SER A 105 3.54 -8.26 -2.91
N ILE A 106 3.48 -9.57 -2.63
CA ILE A 106 4.15 -10.19 -1.49
C ILE A 106 5.63 -10.51 -1.77
N ALA A 107 6.26 -9.80 -2.69
CA ALA A 107 7.65 -10.06 -3.10
C ALA A 107 8.62 -10.08 -1.92
N SER A 108 8.41 -9.24 -0.91
CA SER A 108 9.23 -9.23 0.31
C SER A 108 9.28 -10.58 1.05
N LEU A 109 8.26 -11.45 0.87
CA LEU A 109 8.16 -12.75 1.53
C LEU A 109 8.77 -13.90 0.72
N ILE A 110 8.91 -13.73 -0.60
CA ILE A 110 9.28 -14.82 -1.51
C ILE A 110 10.53 -14.54 -2.33
N ALA A 111 10.81 -13.26 -2.63
CA ALA A 111 11.86 -12.86 -3.57
C ALA A 111 12.32 -11.41 -3.30
N PRO A 112 13.27 -11.19 -2.40
CA PRO A 112 13.74 -9.84 -2.05
C PRO A 112 14.16 -9.00 -3.25
N GLU A 113 14.80 -9.60 -4.25
CA GLU A 113 15.18 -8.95 -5.50
C GLU A 113 13.98 -8.47 -6.33
N GLU A 114 12.85 -9.16 -6.27
CA GLU A 114 11.61 -8.71 -6.89
C GLU A 114 10.95 -7.57 -6.14
N LEU A 115 11.13 -7.49 -4.82
CA LEU A 115 10.73 -6.30 -4.06
C LEU A 115 11.44 -5.06 -4.60
N VAL A 116 12.75 -5.15 -4.78
CA VAL A 116 13.59 -4.04 -5.29
C VAL A 116 13.18 -3.67 -6.72
N GLU A 117 13.10 -4.67 -7.60
CA GLU A 117 12.76 -4.46 -9.02
C GLU A 117 11.37 -3.84 -9.19
N GLN A 118 10.35 -4.38 -8.51
CA GLN A 118 9.00 -3.84 -8.59
C GLN A 118 8.89 -2.43 -7.96
N THR A 119 9.70 -2.13 -6.95
CA THR A 119 9.71 -0.78 -6.39
C THR A 119 10.39 0.20 -7.34
N ARG A 120 11.46 -0.18 -8.03
CA ARG A 120 12.07 0.63 -9.10
C ARG A 120 11.08 0.92 -10.21
N MET A 121 10.36 -0.10 -10.71
CA MET A 121 9.30 0.07 -11.70
C MET A 121 8.23 1.07 -11.24
N HIS A 122 7.85 1.01 -9.97
CA HIS A 122 6.84 1.92 -9.41
C HIS A 122 7.35 3.36 -9.31
N VAL A 123 8.60 3.53 -8.87
CA VAL A 123 9.25 4.86 -8.82
C VAL A 123 9.36 5.47 -10.22
N ASP A 124 9.76 4.67 -11.22
CA ASP A 124 9.91 5.14 -12.59
C ASP A 124 8.56 5.52 -13.20
N LEU A 125 7.49 4.75 -12.95
CA LEU A 125 6.13 5.12 -13.38
C LEU A 125 5.64 6.40 -12.71
N ILE A 126 5.88 6.57 -11.41
CA ILE A 126 5.52 7.82 -10.71
C ILE A 126 6.30 9.01 -11.29
N ASP A 127 7.59 8.84 -11.57
CA ASP A 127 8.41 9.89 -12.17
C ASP A 127 7.87 10.28 -13.56
N GLU A 128 7.55 9.30 -14.39
CA GLU A 128 6.95 9.51 -15.72
C GLU A 128 5.63 10.28 -15.66
N LEU A 129 4.70 9.84 -14.79
CA LEU A 129 3.36 10.40 -14.72
C LEU A 129 3.30 11.75 -13.97
N MET A 130 4.07 11.87 -12.89
CA MET A 130 3.93 12.97 -11.93
C MET A 130 5.14 13.94 -11.94
N GLY A 131 6.28 13.54 -12.49
CA GLY A 131 7.52 14.33 -12.51
C GLY A 131 8.21 14.42 -11.13
N VAL A 132 7.99 13.44 -10.26
CA VAL A 132 8.59 13.37 -8.93
C VAL A 132 9.08 11.95 -8.61
N ARG A 133 10.20 11.86 -7.90
CA ARG A 133 10.71 10.56 -7.40
C ARG A 133 10.42 10.44 -5.90
N PRO A 134 9.60 9.46 -5.49
CA PRO A 134 9.30 9.22 -4.08
C PRO A 134 10.56 8.91 -3.26
N LYS A 135 10.60 9.40 -2.03
CA LYS A 135 11.67 9.15 -1.05
C LYS A 135 11.23 8.30 0.14
N VAL A 136 9.95 8.02 0.19
CA VAL A 136 9.30 7.28 1.27
C VAL A 136 8.82 5.94 0.72
N PHE A 137 9.05 4.89 1.48
CA PHE A 137 8.64 3.53 1.14
C PHE A 137 7.56 3.02 2.08
N SER A 138 6.63 2.24 1.56
CA SER A 138 5.77 1.34 2.33
C SER A 138 5.49 0.06 1.55
N ASN A 139 5.55 -1.07 2.24
CA ASN A 139 5.19 -2.36 1.66
C ASN A 139 3.66 -2.57 1.72
N PRO A 140 3.07 -3.44 0.89
CA PRO A 140 1.67 -3.86 1.06
C PRO A 140 1.37 -4.28 2.50
N PHE A 141 0.21 -3.84 2.99
CA PHE A 141 -0.22 -4.11 4.37
C PHE A 141 0.78 -3.65 5.45
N LEU A 142 1.67 -2.71 5.13
CA LEU A 142 2.78 -2.24 6.00
C LEU A 142 3.67 -3.39 6.50
N ILE A 143 3.86 -4.43 5.68
CA ILE A 143 4.78 -5.53 6.00
C ILE A 143 6.20 -4.98 6.10
N TYR A 144 6.81 -5.14 7.26
CA TYR A 144 8.15 -4.65 7.52
C TYR A 144 8.91 -5.57 8.48
N ASP A 145 10.19 -5.76 8.18
CA ASP A 145 11.23 -6.24 9.08
C ASP A 145 12.56 -5.51 8.73
N ASP A 146 13.60 -5.74 9.53
CA ASP A 146 14.89 -5.07 9.34
C ASP A 146 15.54 -5.37 7.99
N ARG A 147 15.27 -6.54 7.39
CA ARG A 147 15.73 -6.92 6.06
C ARG A 147 15.08 -6.06 4.97
N VAL A 148 13.79 -5.79 5.10
CA VAL A 148 13.10 -4.84 4.20
C VAL A 148 13.72 -3.43 4.33
N GLY A 149 13.99 -2.99 5.56
CA GLY A 149 14.64 -1.70 5.80
C GLY A 149 16.01 -1.60 5.14
N GLN A 150 16.82 -2.66 5.24
CA GLN A 150 18.13 -2.75 4.60
C GLN A 150 18.01 -2.65 3.08
N LEU A 151 17.16 -3.46 2.44
CA LEU A 151 16.94 -3.41 0.99
C LEU A 151 16.47 -2.04 0.50
N VAL A 152 15.58 -1.40 1.24
CA VAL A 152 15.06 -0.07 0.91
C VAL A 152 16.16 0.99 0.96
N SER A 153 17.05 0.91 1.95
CA SER A 153 18.17 1.82 2.10
C SER A 153 19.27 1.58 1.06
N GLU A 154 19.76 0.35 0.97
CA GLU A 154 20.94 0.02 0.19
C GLU A 154 20.65 -0.04 -1.32
N GLU A 155 19.50 -0.64 -1.71
CA GLU A 155 19.19 -0.90 -3.11
C GLU A 155 18.32 0.19 -3.75
N LEU A 156 17.49 0.88 -2.97
CA LEU A 156 16.57 1.89 -3.46
C LEU A 156 16.98 3.32 -3.08
N GLY A 157 17.93 3.49 -2.16
CA GLY A 157 18.37 4.79 -1.69
C GLY A 157 17.30 5.59 -0.94
N MET A 158 16.29 4.91 -0.39
CA MET A 158 15.22 5.53 0.37
C MET A 158 15.51 5.49 1.86
N SER A 159 15.27 6.59 2.56
CA SER A 159 15.63 6.75 3.98
C SER A 159 14.44 6.79 4.93
N VAL A 160 13.20 6.73 4.43
CA VAL A 160 11.99 6.79 5.25
C VAL A 160 11.08 5.61 4.92
N VAL A 161 10.66 4.89 5.95
CA VAL A 161 9.73 3.76 5.82
C VAL A 161 8.54 3.98 6.73
N ILE A 162 7.32 3.78 6.18
CA ILE A 162 6.10 3.69 6.99
C ILE A 162 5.84 2.21 7.27
N ALA A 163 5.73 1.85 8.54
CA ALA A 163 5.51 0.49 9.03
C ALA A 163 4.43 0.43 10.12
N GLU A 164 3.99 -0.77 10.46
CA GLU A 164 3.02 -0.97 11.55
C GLU A 164 3.68 -0.80 12.93
N GLY A 165 3.05 0.02 13.78
CA GLY A 165 3.44 0.19 15.18
C GLY A 165 2.96 -0.97 16.06
N SER A 166 3.47 -2.19 15.80
CA SER A 166 3.07 -3.38 16.51
C SER A 166 3.49 -3.33 17.98
N PRO A 167 2.56 -3.55 18.94
CA PRO A 167 2.91 -3.58 20.38
C PRO A 167 3.98 -4.60 20.73
N ARG A 168 4.04 -5.70 20.00
CA ARG A 168 5.04 -6.76 20.20
C ARG A 168 6.47 -6.26 19.98
N VAL A 169 6.64 -5.35 19.01
CA VAL A 169 7.94 -4.76 18.64
C VAL A 169 8.23 -3.52 19.49
N LEU A 170 7.22 -2.69 19.71
CA LEU A 170 7.36 -1.46 20.49
C LEU A 170 7.70 -1.73 21.97
N GLY A 171 7.12 -2.78 22.57
CA GLY A 171 7.24 -3.03 24.01
C GLY A 171 6.69 -1.85 24.82
N TRP A 172 7.58 -1.15 25.54
CA TRP A 172 7.25 0.04 26.34
C TRP A 172 7.25 1.34 25.53
N ARG A 173 7.74 1.31 24.29
CA ARG A 173 7.85 2.48 23.39
C ARG A 173 6.49 2.87 22.83
N ALA A 174 6.38 4.13 22.40
CA ALA A 174 5.17 4.64 21.73
C ALA A 174 5.38 4.77 20.19
N PRO A 175 4.34 4.54 19.37
CA PRO A 175 4.44 4.72 17.92
C PRO A 175 4.56 6.21 17.51
N SER A 176 4.38 7.13 18.44
CA SER A 176 4.37 8.58 18.22
C SER A 176 5.76 9.22 18.11
N TYR A 177 6.80 8.44 17.93
CA TYR A 177 8.18 8.92 17.75
C TYR A 177 8.81 8.36 16.48
N VAL A 178 9.80 9.07 15.97
CA VAL A 178 10.65 8.60 14.87
C VAL A 178 11.68 7.64 15.46
N TYR A 179 11.83 6.47 14.85
CA TYR A 179 12.85 5.49 15.19
C TYR A 179 13.83 5.31 14.03
N LYS A 180 14.97 4.72 14.29
CA LYS A 180 15.95 4.29 13.30
C LYS A 180 15.99 2.76 13.25
N SER A 181 16.08 2.17 12.06
CA SER A 181 16.40 0.75 11.94
C SER A 181 17.85 0.51 12.36
N PRO A 182 18.13 -0.52 13.20
CA PRO A 182 19.52 -0.86 13.52
C PRO A 182 20.27 -1.49 12.33
N ALA A 183 19.54 -2.00 11.33
CA ALA A 183 20.11 -2.66 10.15
C ALA A 183 20.39 -1.69 8.98
N SER A 184 19.97 -0.42 9.07
CA SER A 184 20.09 0.55 7.97
C SER A 184 19.95 1.98 8.46
N GLU A 185 20.15 2.95 7.56
CA GLU A 185 19.92 4.37 7.84
C GLU A 185 18.44 4.79 7.71
N THR A 186 17.51 3.82 7.59
CA THR A 186 16.10 4.13 7.45
C THR A 186 15.48 4.66 8.74
N ARG A 187 14.73 5.76 8.60
CA ARG A 187 13.86 6.31 9.64
C ARG A 187 12.50 5.62 9.56
N LEU A 188 12.03 5.11 10.68
CA LEU A 188 10.77 4.40 10.79
C LEU A 188 9.69 5.34 11.32
N LEU A 189 8.64 5.53 10.54
CA LEU A 189 7.41 6.22 10.91
C LEU A 189 6.34 5.15 11.16
N LEU A 190 5.88 5.04 12.40
CA LEU A 190 5.07 3.92 12.83
C LEU A 190 3.58 4.28 12.87
N ARG A 191 2.77 3.47 12.18
CA ARG A 191 1.32 3.58 12.23
C ARG A 191 0.82 3.42 13.67
N ASP A 192 0.09 4.40 14.15
CA ASP A 192 -0.70 4.24 15.39
C ASP A 192 -1.95 3.43 15.06
N TYR A 193 -1.91 2.13 15.39
CA TYR A 193 -3.01 1.23 15.06
C TYR A 193 -4.30 1.58 15.79
N ARG A 194 -4.22 2.13 17.01
CA ARG A 194 -5.42 2.47 17.80
C ARG A 194 -6.19 3.60 17.15
N LEU A 195 -5.50 4.67 16.80
CA LEU A 195 -6.10 5.81 16.09
C LEU A 195 -6.59 5.43 14.70
N SER A 196 -5.81 4.62 13.98
CA SER A 196 -6.16 4.18 12.63
C SER A 196 -7.37 3.24 12.63
N ASP A 197 -7.36 2.24 13.51
CA ASP A 197 -8.44 1.25 13.62
C ASP A 197 -9.74 1.91 14.16
N GLU A 198 -9.61 2.94 14.99
CA GLU A 198 -10.76 3.75 15.41
C GLU A 198 -11.48 4.37 14.20
N VAL A 199 -10.74 4.95 13.26
CA VAL A 199 -11.33 5.47 12.02
C VAL A 199 -11.90 4.34 11.17
N SER A 200 -11.13 3.28 10.92
CA SER A 200 -11.53 2.16 10.05
C SER A 200 -12.80 1.45 10.52
N PHE A 201 -12.96 1.26 11.82
CA PHE A 201 -14.05 0.45 12.38
C PHE A 201 -15.12 1.25 13.14
N GLY A 202 -14.78 2.46 13.59
CA GLY A 202 -15.66 3.29 14.39
C GLY A 202 -16.44 4.34 13.60
N LEU A 203 -15.86 4.84 12.51
CA LEU A 203 -16.45 5.93 11.73
C LEU A 203 -17.81 5.52 11.14
N GLY A 204 -17.90 4.39 10.45
CA GLY A 204 -19.16 3.90 9.87
C GLY A 204 -20.23 3.51 10.90
N ARG A 205 -19.86 3.40 12.19
CA ARG A 205 -20.77 3.14 13.29
C ARG A 205 -21.20 4.42 14.03
N GLY A 206 -20.73 5.58 13.58
CA GLY A 206 -21.01 6.87 14.24
C GLY A 206 -20.27 7.09 15.57
N TYR A 207 -19.29 6.26 15.91
CA TYR A 207 -18.55 6.39 17.18
C TYR A 207 -17.40 7.39 17.08
N VAL A 208 -17.01 7.79 15.88
CA VAL A 208 -15.87 8.69 15.63
C VAL A 208 -16.36 9.99 15.04
N ARG A 209 -16.06 11.09 15.73
CA ARG A 209 -16.32 12.45 15.30
C ARG A 209 -15.00 13.22 15.20
N ALA A 210 -14.91 14.13 14.25
CA ALA A 210 -13.68 14.91 14.01
C ALA A 210 -13.22 15.69 15.24
N ASP A 211 -14.15 16.28 16.02
CA ASP A 211 -13.87 17.05 17.23
C ASP A 211 -13.26 16.21 18.34
N SER A 212 -13.87 15.07 18.66
CA SER A 212 -13.37 14.16 19.69
C SER A 212 -12.08 13.47 19.26
N TYR A 213 -11.93 13.14 17.98
CA TYR A 213 -10.71 12.57 17.43
C TYR A 213 -9.54 13.57 17.47
N ALA A 214 -9.75 14.82 17.06
CA ALA A 214 -8.77 15.90 17.16
C ALA A 214 -8.31 16.12 18.61
N THR A 215 -9.25 16.08 19.57
CA THR A 215 -8.93 16.16 20.99
C THR A 215 -8.05 15.01 21.46
N ARG A 216 -8.29 13.78 21.00
CA ARG A 216 -7.42 12.63 21.34
C ARG A 216 -6.03 12.77 20.75
N VAL A 217 -5.94 13.11 19.45
CA VAL A 217 -4.66 13.35 18.79
C VAL A 217 -3.87 14.44 19.50
N SER A 218 -4.51 15.55 19.92
CA SER A 218 -3.84 16.67 20.56
C SER A 218 -3.24 16.36 21.94
N ARG A 219 -3.67 15.26 22.57
CA ARG A 219 -3.18 14.79 23.88
C ARG A 219 -2.05 13.78 23.79
N ILE A 220 -1.69 13.34 22.58
CA ILE A 220 -0.57 12.42 22.41
C ILE A 220 0.74 13.18 22.59
N GLU A 221 1.59 12.65 23.43
CA GLU A 221 2.97 13.10 23.55
C GLU A 221 3.84 12.42 22.48
N GLY A 222 4.63 13.21 21.75
CA GLY A 222 5.50 12.67 20.72
C GLY A 222 5.92 13.68 19.66
N GLN A 223 6.61 13.18 18.67
CA GLN A 223 7.10 13.91 17.51
C GLN A 223 6.11 13.84 16.35
N VAL A 224 5.59 12.64 16.07
CA VAL A 224 4.81 12.32 14.89
C VAL A 224 3.74 11.27 15.20
N VAL A 225 2.54 11.47 14.69
CA VAL A 225 1.47 10.44 14.72
C VAL A 225 1.16 10.06 13.28
N VAL A 226 1.20 8.77 12.97
CA VAL A 226 0.82 8.23 11.66
C VAL A 226 -0.53 7.54 11.77
N VAL A 227 -1.53 8.08 11.10
CA VAL A 227 -2.85 7.45 10.91
C VAL A 227 -2.84 6.82 9.52
N GLY A 228 -2.76 5.49 9.47
CA GLY A 228 -2.62 4.73 8.22
C GLY A 228 -3.87 3.91 7.91
N LEU A 229 -4.43 4.06 6.71
CA LEU A 229 -5.69 3.47 6.27
C LEU A 229 -5.64 3.07 4.79
N PRO A 230 -6.41 2.06 4.35
CA PRO A 230 -6.77 1.97 2.94
C PRO A 230 -7.52 3.25 2.52
N ALA A 231 -7.20 3.81 1.36
CA ALA A 231 -7.92 4.98 0.84
C ALA A 231 -9.42 4.68 0.67
N GLU A 232 -9.74 3.45 0.30
CA GLU A 232 -11.07 2.92 0.09
C GLU A 232 -11.93 2.91 1.39
N THR A 233 -11.31 3.15 2.54
CA THR A 233 -12.05 3.42 3.80
C THR A 233 -13.05 4.54 3.60
N PHE A 234 -12.70 5.54 2.77
CA PHE A 234 -13.54 6.71 2.53
C PHE A 234 -14.34 6.52 1.22
N GLY A 235 -15.59 6.13 1.34
CA GLY A 235 -16.56 6.04 0.25
C GLY A 235 -16.85 4.64 -0.26
N GLU A 236 -15.90 3.69 -0.19
CA GLU A 236 -16.16 2.30 -0.61
C GLU A 236 -16.41 1.39 0.60
N PHE A 237 -15.54 1.36 1.62
CA PHE A 237 -15.78 0.56 2.82
C PHE A 237 -16.75 1.23 3.78
N ILE A 238 -16.64 2.55 3.92
CA ILE A 238 -17.57 3.37 4.69
C ILE A 238 -18.24 4.34 3.71
N PRO A 239 -19.53 4.14 3.38
CA PRO A 239 -20.24 5.00 2.45
C PRO A 239 -20.21 6.48 2.84
N ALA A 240 -20.32 7.37 1.85
CA ALA A 240 -20.33 8.81 2.07
C ALA A 240 -21.44 9.24 3.05
N GLU A 241 -22.61 8.58 2.95
CA GLU A 241 -23.79 8.81 3.79
C GLU A 241 -23.54 8.44 5.27
N ALA A 242 -22.57 7.57 5.54
CA ALA A 242 -22.14 7.25 6.90
C ALA A 242 -21.14 8.27 7.49
N GLY A 243 -20.90 9.39 6.79
CA GLY A 243 -20.08 10.50 7.28
C GLY A 243 -18.58 10.36 7.03
N ALA A 244 -18.15 9.45 6.15
CA ALA A 244 -16.73 9.23 5.87
C ALA A 244 -16.00 10.52 5.44
N PHE A 245 -16.56 11.23 4.46
CA PHE A 245 -15.98 12.48 3.97
C PHE A 245 -16.22 13.67 4.90
N GLU A 246 -17.32 13.68 5.64
CA GLU A 246 -17.56 14.72 6.65
C GLU A 246 -16.49 14.68 7.75
N PHE A 247 -16.08 13.49 8.18
CA PHE A 247 -14.96 13.36 9.12
C PHE A 247 -13.68 14.00 8.57
N LEU A 248 -13.27 13.68 7.34
CA LEU A 248 -12.07 14.24 6.72
C LEU A 248 -12.17 15.75 6.48
N LYS A 249 -13.36 16.25 6.15
CA LYS A 249 -13.63 17.67 5.93
C LYS A 249 -13.48 18.49 7.21
N TRP A 250 -13.99 17.96 8.32
CA TRP A 250 -13.97 18.66 9.60
C TRP A 250 -12.67 18.47 10.38
N LEU A 251 -11.95 17.37 10.19
CA LEU A 251 -10.75 17.07 10.96
C LEU A 251 -9.68 18.18 10.90
N PRO A 252 -9.34 18.78 9.75
CA PRO A 252 -8.36 19.87 9.71
C PRO A 252 -8.80 21.10 10.50
N ARG A 253 -10.09 21.45 10.43
CA ARG A 253 -10.67 22.56 11.19
C ARG A 253 -10.63 22.29 12.69
N GLU A 254 -10.96 21.09 13.11
CA GLU A 254 -10.92 20.71 14.53
C GLU A 254 -9.48 20.68 15.06
N LEU A 255 -8.52 20.21 14.27
CA LEU A 255 -7.10 20.21 14.63
C LEU A 255 -6.50 21.61 14.68
N SER A 256 -7.00 22.58 13.90
CA SER A 256 -6.51 23.96 13.96
C SER A 256 -6.75 24.66 15.31
N LYS A 257 -7.59 24.10 16.17
CA LYS A 257 -7.77 24.53 17.56
C LYS A 257 -6.56 24.19 18.45
N TYR A 258 -5.67 23.33 17.97
CA TYR A 258 -4.49 22.83 18.68
C TYR A 258 -3.21 23.19 17.89
N PRO A 259 -2.65 24.41 18.08
CA PRO A 259 -1.56 24.92 17.24
C PRO A 259 -0.26 24.13 17.34
N TRP A 260 -0.14 23.23 18.33
CA TRP A 260 1.00 22.31 18.45
C TRP A 260 0.85 21.02 17.61
N VAL A 261 -0.31 20.80 16.95
CA VAL A 261 -0.55 19.70 16.03
C VAL A 261 -0.74 20.24 14.62
N ARG A 262 -0.02 19.70 13.64
CA ARG A 262 -0.17 20.10 12.24
C ARG A 262 -0.09 18.91 11.31
N PHE A 263 -0.80 18.97 10.19
CA PHE A 263 -0.57 18.00 9.11
C PHE A 263 0.82 18.16 8.52
N SER A 264 1.44 17.03 8.23
CA SER A 264 2.78 16.96 7.66
C SER A 264 2.87 15.78 6.69
N THR A 265 3.87 15.81 5.82
CA THR A 265 4.22 14.64 5.02
C THR A 265 5.31 13.82 5.71
N PRO A 266 5.49 12.54 5.34
CA PRO A 266 6.55 11.70 5.90
C PRO A 266 7.95 12.30 5.76
N SER A 267 8.29 12.86 4.59
CA SER A 267 9.59 13.49 4.37
C SER A 267 9.79 14.74 5.21
N GLU A 268 8.74 15.57 5.39
CA GLU A 268 8.79 16.73 6.28
C GLU A 268 9.05 16.32 7.72
N ALA A 269 8.30 15.33 8.24
CA ALA A 269 8.46 14.84 9.60
C ALA A 269 9.83 14.18 9.81
N ALA A 270 10.27 13.34 8.88
CA ALA A 270 11.57 12.68 8.96
C ALA A 270 12.74 13.69 8.90
N SER A 271 12.60 14.80 8.17
CA SER A 271 13.62 15.86 8.12
C SER A 271 13.66 16.73 9.37
N LYS A 272 12.53 16.84 10.06
CA LYS A 272 12.36 17.71 11.23
C LYS A 272 12.80 17.05 12.53
N TYR A 273 12.55 15.76 12.66
CA TYR A 273 12.77 15.04 13.91
C TYR A 273 13.90 14.04 13.80
N GLU A 274 14.85 14.11 14.73
CA GLU A 274 15.83 13.05 14.87
C GLU A 274 15.19 11.81 15.53
N PRO A 275 15.62 10.60 15.15
CA PRO A 275 15.20 9.36 15.79
C PRO A 275 15.51 9.39 17.30
N VAL A 276 14.56 8.99 18.12
CA VAL A 276 14.74 8.95 19.58
C VAL A 276 15.48 7.70 20.05
N ASP A 277 15.39 6.62 19.26
CA ASP A 277 15.98 5.32 19.61
C ASP A 277 16.07 4.44 18.36
N GLU A 278 16.82 3.34 18.44
CA GLU A 278 16.78 2.28 17.46
C GLU A 278 15.65 1.30 17.79
N LEU A 279 14.96 0.83 16.73
CA LEU A 279 13.89 -0.15 16.85
C LEU A 279 14.19 -1.35 15.95
N ALA A 280 14.58 -2.46 16.56
CA ALA A 280 14.80 -3.72 15.87
C ALA A 280 13.46 -4.42 15.57
N VAL A 281 13.26 -4.81 14.32
CA VAL A 281 12.10 -5.56 13.85
C VAL A 281 12.58 -6.86 13.22
N SER A 282 12.97 -7.81 14.05
CA SER A 282 13.55 -9.10 13.63
C SER A 282 12.53 -10.07 13.02
N GLN A 283 11.26 -9.89 13.33
CA GLN A 283 10.15 -10.68 12.76
C GLN A 283 9.17 -9.76 12.08
N PRO A 284 8.68 -10.10 10.87
CA PRO A 284 7.79 -9.24 10.12
C PRO A 284 6.56 -8.81 10.91
N VAL A 285 6.27 -7.50 10.84
CA VAL A 285 5.01 -6.90 11.29
C VAL A 285 4.14 -6.56 10.08
N SER A 286 2.84 -6.40 10.29
CA SER A 286 1.88 -5.88 9.30
C SER A 286 0.71 -5.20 9.99
N TRP A 287 -0.11 -4.44 9.27
CA TRP A 287 -1.35 -3.88 9.83
C TRP A 287 -2.52 -4.87 9.86
N LEU A 288 -2.34 -6.05 9.29
CA LEU A 288 -3.36 -7.10 9.30
C LEU A 288 -3.64 -7.61 10.71
N GLU A 289 -4.66 -8.47 10.83
CA GLU A 289 -4.99 -9.10 12.10
C GLU A 289 -3.78 -9.84 12.67
N GLY A 290 -3.61 -9.79 13.98
CA GLY A 290 -2.43 -10.34 14.65
C GLY A 290 -1.17 -9.48 14.61
N LYS A 291 -1.16 -8.42 13.77
CA LYS A 291 0.00 -7.54 13.56
C LYS A 291 1.25 -8.29 13.11
N ASP A 292 1.07 -9.40 12.40
CA ASP A 292 2.10 -10.27 11.82
C ASP A 292 1.66 -10.82 10.44
N LEU A 293 2.27 -11.90 9.99
CA LEU A 293 1.97 -12.50 8.69
C LEU A 293 0.91 -13.60 8.72
N SER A 294 0.32 -13.92 9.86
CA SER A 294 -0.61 -15.05 10.00
C SER A 294 -1.81 -14.94 9.06
N ALA A 295 -2.28 -13.73 8.78
CA ALA A 295 -3.36 -13.49 7.83
C ALA A 295 -2.99 -13.78 6.36
N LEU A 296 -1.70 -13.91 6.04
CA LEU A 296 -1.18 -14.21 4.69
C LEU A 296 -0.60 -15.61 4.55
N THR A 297 -0.24 -16.26 5.65
CA THR A 297 0.49 -17.53 5.64
C THR A 297 -0.18 -18.62 6.50
N GLY A 298 -1.31 -18.31 7.13
CA GLY A 298 -1.95 -19.17 8.12
C GLY A 298 -2.84 -20.29 7.54
N SER A 299 -3.18 -20.28 6.26
CA SER A 299 -4.02 -21.32 5.65
C SER A 299 -3.23 -22.21 4.70
N PRO A 300 -3.62 -23.51 4.54
CA PRO A 300 -2.98 -24.40 3.58
C PRO A 300 -3.01 -23.88 2.14
N LEU A 301 -4.06 -23.18 1.73
CA LEU A 301 -4.19 -22.59 0.39
C LEU A 301 -3.16 -21.47 0.16
N GLN A 302 -2.94 -20.63 1.16
CA GLN A 302 -1.92 -19.58 1.11
C GLN A 302 -0.51 -20.16 1.04
N VAL A 303 -0.22 -21.19 1.83
CA VAL A 303 1.07 -21.90 1.78
C VAL A 303 1.30 -22.51 0.41
N ALA A 304 0.31 -23.22 -0.16
CA ALA A 304 0.40 -23.80 -1.50
C ALA A 304 0.64 -22.71 -2.56
N ALA A 305 -0.05 -21.57 -2.48
CA ALA A 305 0.15 -20.47 -3.42
C ALA A 305 1.58 -19.88 -3.34
N LEU A 306 2.11 -19.73 -2.13
CA LEU A 306 3.50 -19.25 -1.93
C LEU A 306 4.52 -20.21 -2.54
N GLU A 307 4.36 -21.52 -2.37
CA GLU A 307 5.23 -22.54 -2.97
C GLU A 307 5.17 -22.51 -4.50
N ILE A 308 3.96 -22.40 -5.08
CA ILE A 308 3.77 -22.25 -6.53
C ILE A 308 4.49 -21.00 -7.05
N LEU A 309 4.37 -19.87 -6.35
CA LEU A 309 5.07 -18.65 -6.75
C LEU A 309 6.58 -18.78 -6.69
N ARG A 310 7.13 -19.43 -5.66
CA ARG A 310 8.57 -19.69 -5.53
C ARG A 310 9.08 -20.58 -6.67
N GLU A 311 8.37 -21.68 -6.96
CA GLU A 311 8.69 -22.61 -8.04
C GLU A 311 8.75 -21.94 -9.42
N LEU A 312 7.74 -21.10 -9.71
CA LEU A 312 7.58 -20.52 -11.04
C LEU A 312 8.48 -19.32 -11.31
N ARG A 313 8.95 -18.62 -10.27
CA ARG A 313 9.63 -17.33 -10.40
C ARG A 313 10.76 -17.32 -11.42
N VAL A 314 11.82 -18.08 -11.16
CA VAL A 314 13.05 -18.06 -11.98
C VAL A 314 12.71 -18.38 -13.44
N LYS A 315 11.88 -19.39 -13.67
CA LYS A 315 11.47 -19.81 -15.00
C LYS A 315 10.62 -18.77 -15.71
N ALA A 316 9.70 -18.11 -15.00
CA ALA A 316 8.86 -17.05 -15.55
C ALA A 316 9.70 -15.84 -15.98
N LEU A 317 10.63 -15.42 -15.13
CA LEU A 317 11.51 -14.28 -15.44
C LEU A 317 12.41 -14.60 -16.65
N SER A 318 13.07 -15.75 -16.66
CA SER A 318 13.97 -16.14 -17.77
C SER A 318 13.24 -16.41 -19.09
N SER A 319 11.94 -16.67 -19.06
CA SER A 319 11.11 -16.90 -20.25
C SER A 319 10.39 -15.64 -20.75
N GLY A 320 10.67 -14.44 -20.20
CA GLY A 320 10.01 -13.20 -20.57
C GLY A 320 8.53 -13.14 -20.12
N LEU A 321 8.18 -13.88 -19.07
CA LEU A 321 6.83 -13.93 -18.49
C LEU A 321 6.79 -13.30 -17.07
N ALA A 322 7.73 -12.41 -16.78
CA ALA A 322 7.84 -11.73 -15.48
C ALA A 322 6.52 -11.05 -15.06
N ARG A 323 5.87 -10.29 -15.99
CA ARG A 323 4.59 -9.62 -15.71
C ARG A 323 3.51 -10.62 -15.30
N ALA A 324 3.39 -11.76 -15.95
CA ALA A 324 2.40 -12.78 -15.59
C ALA A 324 2.64 -13.32 -14.16
N TRP A 325 3.88 -13.59 -13.79
CA TRP A 325 4.24 -14.02 -12.44
C TRP A 325 3.96 -12.92 -11.40
N ARG A 326 4.30 -11.66 -11.71
CA ARG A 326 4.06 -10.51 -10.84
C ARG A 326 2.58 -10.27 -10.60
N LEU A 327 1.72 -10.44 -11.60
CA LEU A 327 0.27 -10.39 -11.44
C LEU A 327 -0.28 -11.48 -10.51
N LEU A 328 0.34 -12.66 -10.48
CA LEU A 328 -0.01 -13.73 -9.54
C LEU A 328 0.49 -13.45 -8.12
N SER A 329 1.50 -12.62 -7.94
CA SER A 329 2.10 -12.31 -6.64
C SER A 329 1.40 -11.19 -5.85
N GLN A 330 0.28 -10.65 -6.35
CA GLN A 330 -0.50 -9.62 -5.65
C GLN A 330 -0.92 -10.08 -4.25
N ALA A 331 -0.72 -9.23 -3.25
CA ALA A 331 -0.98 -9.54 -1.85
C ALA A 331 -2.46 -9.81 -1.56
N ASP A 332 -3.36 -9.14 -2.30
CA ASP A 332 -4.80 -9.28 -2.16
C ASP A 332 -5.30 -10.68 -2.57
N LEU A 333 -4.67 -11.30 -3.58
CA LEU A 333 -4.98 -12.69 -3.94
C LEU A 333 -4.68 -13.62 -2.76
N LEU A 334 -3.49 -13.48 -2.18
CA LEU A 334 -3.07 -14.31 -1.06
C LEU A 334 -3.96 -14.08 0.17
N TYR A 335 -4.24 -12.81 0.51
CA TYR A 335 -5.13 -12.46 1.61
C TYR A 335 -6.53 -13.05 1.44
N SER A 336 -7.09 -12.95 0.23
CA SER A 336 -8.44 -13.44 -0.09
C SER A 336 -8.56 -14.97 -0.07
N MET A 337 -7.48 -15.71 -0.30
CA MET A 337 -7.46 -17.18 -0.23
C MET A 337 -7.76 -17.71 1.18
N ARG A 338 -7.56 -16.91 2.21
CA ARG A 338 -7.93 -17.26 3.59
C ARG A 338 -9.42 -17.61 3.72
N ALA A 339 -10.27 -16.91 3.00
CA ALA A 339 -11.72 -17.03 3.09
C ALA A 339 -12.37 -17.64 1.84
N SER A 340 -11.64 -17.86 0.73
CA SER A 340 -12.23 -18.24 -0.54
C SER A 340 -11.40 -19.26 -1.31
N MET A 341 -11.86 -20.50 -1.34
CA MET A 341 -11.37 -21.54 -2.26
C MET A 341 -11.49 -21.09 -3.73
N GLY A 342 -12.52 -20.33 -4.09
CA GLY A 342 -12.72 -19.84 -5.45
C GLY A 342 -11.59 -18.93 -5.94
N VAL A 343 -11.01 -18.12 -5.05
CA VAL A 343 -9.83 -17.28 -5.37
C VAL A 343 -8.62 -18.17 -5.62
N PHE A 344 -8.38 -19.17 -4.78
CA PHE A 344 -7.28 -20.12 -4.97
C PHE A 344 -7.42 -20.88 -6.29
N LEU A 345 -8.60 -21.35 -6.66
CA LEU A 345 -8.84 -22.06 -7.93
C LEU A 345 -8.57 -21.16 -9.16
N LYS A 346 -8.93 -19.86 -9.10
CA LYS A 346 -8.57 -18.92 -10.17
C LYS A 346 -7.05 -18.74 -10.26
N PHE A 347 -6.38 -18.58 -9.13
CA PHE A 347 -4.92 -18.48 -9.04
C PHE A 347 -4.24 -19.75 -9.60
N GLU A 348 -4.67 -20.95 -9.21
CA GLU A 348 -4.11 -22.22 -9.67
C GLU A 348 -4.25 -22.39 -11.19
N ARG A 349 -5.41 -22.07 -11.77
CA ARG A 349 -5.61 -22.09 -13.23
C ARG A 349 -4.66 -21.13 -13.95
N ALA A 350 -4.51 -19.92 -13.42
CA ALA A 350 -3.59 -18.93 -13.97
C ALA A 350 -2.11 -19.38 -13.85
N ALA A 351 -1.76 -20.02 -12.74
CA ALA A 351 -0.43 -20.63 -12.57
C ALA A 351 -0.18 -21.81 -13.53
N CYS A 352 -1.20 -22.62 -13.81
CA CYS A 352 -1.14 -23.69 -14.82
C CYS A 352 -0.92 -23.11 -16.22
N SER A 353 -1.61 -22.03 -16.59
CA SER A 353 -1.40 -21.34 -17.87
C SER A 353 0.02 -20.78 -17.98
N LEU A 354 0.54 -20.20 -16.89
CA LEU A 354 1.93 -19.72 -16.83
C LEU A 354 2.92 -20.86 -17.00
N ARG A 355 2.75 -22.00 -16.31
CA ARG A 355 3.59 -23.20 -16.47
C ARG A 355 3.62 -23.70 -17.92
N SER A 356 2.45 -23.82 -18.54
CA SER A 356 2.30 -24.27 -19.93
C SER A 356 3.02 -23.33 -20.91
N SER A 357 2.94 -22.03 -20.66
CA SER A 357 3.60 -21.00 -21.49
C SER A 357 5.11 -21.01 -21.33
N ILE A 358 5.62 -21.22 -20.11
CA ILE A 358 7.05 -21.39 -19.84
C ILE A 358 7.58 -22.63 -20.60
N ALA A 359 6.88 -23.76 -20.50
CA ALA A 359 7.27 -24.99 -21.19
C ALA A 359 7.29 -24.80 -22.72
N ALA A 360 6.29 -24.14 -23.28
CA ALA A 360 6.24 -23.87 -24.73
C ALA A 360 7.43 -23.01 -25.21
N ARG A 361 7.74 -21.92 -24.48
CA ARG A 361 8.88 -21.03 -24.84
C ARG A 361 10.25 -21.73 -24.70
N SER A 362 10.39 -22.63 -23.72
CA SER A 362 11.62 -23.41 -23.53
C SER A 362 11.86 -24.40 -24.67
N LEU A 363 10.82 -24.88 -25.37
CA LEU A 363 10.96 -25.76 -26.54
C LEU A 363 11.37 -24.97 -27.79
N THR A 364 10.83 -23.75 -27.97
CA THR A 364 11.14 -22.89 -29.11
C THR A 364 12.55 -22.29 -29.05
N SER A 365 13.11 -22.10 -27.86
CA SER A 365 14.49 -21.58 -27.69
C SER A 365 15.58 -22.61 -27.93
N LYS A 366 15.23 -23.92 -28.03
CA LYS A 366 16.14 -25.03 -28.28
C LYS A 366 16.11 -25.55 -29.73
N ALA A 367 15.16 -25.07 -30.51
CA ALA A 367 15.06 -25.36 -31.95
C ALA A 367 15.68 -24.21 -32.78
#